data_cf0bafe450854dccf784f1c3fd955a21
#
_entry.id   cf0bafe450854dccf784f1c3fd955a21
#
_cell.length_a   1.000
_cell.length_b   1.000
_cell.length_c   1.000
_cell.angle_alpha   90.00
_cell.angle_beta   90.00
_cell.angle_gamma   90.00
#
_symmetry.space_group_name_H-M   'P 1'
#
loop_
_entity.id
_entity.type
_entity.pdbx_description
1 polymer ?
#
loop_
_entity_poly.entity_id
_entity_poly.type
_entity_poly.pdbx_seq_one_letter_code
_entity_poly.pdbx_strand_id
1 'polypeptide(L)'
;VPHLKAFGEALKTDDDQKTKSRYFGFFKLPFIPELYFSFNNHQNLKNIWNQSTAEEIDAYLQVFKGKGALKASLNWYRANIGSGSINENLNVLGDINTPSQLIWGNKDMALGRRGTELTEKFMKGPYRFIEIEAGHWLIQEAYEEVSASILELIEMNTNP
;
A
#
# COMPACT_ATOMS: atom_id res chain seq x y z
N VAL A 1 -4.00 -2.58 -3.39
CA VAL A 1 -2.63 -2.46 -3.92
C VAL A 1 -2.66 -2.86 -5.39
N PRO A 2 -1.97 -2.18 -6.29
CA PRO A 2 -1.83 -2.59 -7.69
C PRO A 2 -1.24 -4.00 -7.81
N HIS A 3 -1.49 -4.68 -8.93
CA HIS A 3 -0.78 -5.92 -9.25
C HIS A 3 0.73 -5.68 -9.20
N LEU A 4 1.50 -6.56 -8.55
CA LEU A 4 2.92 -6.29 -8.28
C LEU A 4 3.76 -6.12 -9.55
N LYS A 5 3.43 -6.81 -10.66
CA LYS A 5 4.08 -6.56 -11.96
C LYS A 5 3.78 -5.17 -12.49
N ALA A 6 2.54 -4.70 -12.35
CA ALA A 6 2.13 -3.35 -12.72
C ALA A 6 2.86 -2.29 -11.90
N PHE A 7 2.94 -2.50 -10.59
CA PHE A 7 3.70 -1.63 -9.69
C PHE A 7 5.19 -1.61 -10.05
N GLY A 8 5.79 -2.76 -10.33
CA GLY A 8 7.19 -2.88 -10.77
C GLY A 8 7.46 -2.18 -12.11
N GLU A 9 6.51 -2.22 -13.06
CA GLU A 9 6.59 -1.48 -14.31
C GLU A 9 6.49 0.03 -14.05
N ALA A 10 5.54 0.48 -13.22
CA ALA A 10 5.39 1.88 -12.85
C ALA A 10 6.64 2.43 -12.15
N LEU A 11 7.26 1.68 -11.24
CA LEU A 11 8.52 2.06 -10.60
C LEU A 11 9.67 2.31 -11.60
N LYS A 12 9.65 1.66 -12.76
CA LYS A 12 10.66 1.83 -13.81
C LYS A 12 10.36 2.97 -14.77
N THR A 13 9.09 3.19 -15.06
CA THR A 13 8.66 4.02 -16.21
C THR A 13 7.96 5.31 -15.81
N ASP A 14 7.47 5.44 -14.58
CA ASP A 14 6.68 6.58 -14.13
C ASP A 14 7.41 7.39 -13.04
N ASP A 15 7.63 8.67 -13.30
CA ASP A 15 8.40 9.52 -12.39
C ASP A 15 7.61 9.92 -11.13
N ASP A 16 6.27 9.96 -11.20
CA ASP A 16 5.42 10.14 -10.01
C ASP A 16 5.59 8.96 -9.06
N GLN A 17 5.47 7.72 -9.56
CA GLN A 17 5.66 6.53 -8.73
C GLN A 17 7.08 6.43 -8.17
N LYS A 18 8.11 6.75 -8.96
CA LYS A 18 9.50 6.81 -8.46
C LYS A 18 9.62 7.78 -7.29
N THR A 19 9.03 8.96 -7.41
CA THR A 19 9.06 9.98 -6.37
C THR A 19 8.33 9.53 -5.12
N LYS A 20 7.12 9.01 -5.25
CA LYS A 20 6.33 8.44 -4.15
C LYS A 20 7.01 7.27 -3.44
N SER A 21 7.87 6.53 -4.14
CA SER A 21 8.58 5.36 -3.59
C SER A 21 9.96 5.66 -3.01
N ARG A 22 10.40 6.92 -2.96
CA ARG A 22 11.73 7.29 -2.41
C ARG A 22 11.96 6.84 -0.97
N TYR A 23 10.89 6.74 -0.18
CA TYR A 23 10.98 6.27 1.20
C TYR A 23 11.48 4.83 1.32
N PHE A 24 11.38 4.01 0.28
CA PHE A 24 11.97 2.67 0.26
C PHE A 24 13.49 2.71 0.50
N GLY A 25 14.17 3.68 -0.11
CA GLY A 25 15.60 3.89 0.11
C GLY A 25 15.93 4.20 1.56
N PHE A 26 15.13 5.08 2.18
CA PHE A 26 15.28 5.41 3.60
C PHE A 26 15.02 4.20 4.50
N PHE A 27 13.93 3.45 4.29
CA PHE A 27 13.56 2.30 5.14
C PHE A 27 14.57 1.15 5.10
N LYS A 28 15.36 1.07 4.02
CA LYS A 28 16.41 0.05 3.89
C LYS A 28 17.67 0.37 4.70
N LEU A 29 17.88 1.61 5.09
CA LEU A 29 19.06 1.97 5.88
C LEU A 29 19.06 1.21 7.22
N PRO A 30 20.24 0.74 7.68
CA PRO A 30 20.33 0.11 8.98
C PRO A 30 20.22 1.16 10.10
N PHE A 31 19.45 0.89 11.13
CA PHE A 31 19.30 1.64 12.38
C PHE A 31 18.71 3.07 12.24
N ILE A 32 18.92 3.76 11.12
CA ILE A 32 18.51 5.16 10.95
C ILE A 32 16.98 5.32 10.96
N PRO A 33 16.19 4.52 10.22
CA PRO A 33 14.73 4.62 10.28
C PRO A 33 14.18 4.27 11.67
N GLU A 34 14.77 3.27 12.35
CA GLU A 34 14.36 2.92 13.72
C GLU A 34 14.56 4.10 14.68
N LEU A 35 15.71 4.78 14.62
CA LEU A 35 15.98 5.96 15.44
C LEU A 35 15.01 7.11 15.08
N TYR A 36 14.83 7.38 13.79
CA TYR A 36 13.94 8.43 13.32
C TYR A 36 12.50 8.25 13.77
N PHE A 37 11.95 7.04 13.67
CA PHE A 37 10.57 6.74 14.08
C PHE A 37 10.40 6.58 15.58
N SER A 38 11.45 6.24 16.32
CA SER A 38 11.41 6.17 17.78
C SER A 38 11.62 7.52 18.46
N PHE A 39 12.18 8.49 17.75
CA PHE A 39 12.52 9.80 18.32
C PHE A 39 11.26 10.58 18.72
N ASN A 40 11.40 11.43 19.76
CA ASN A 40 10.35 12.32 20.25
C ASN A 40 8.98 11.63 20.42
N ASN A 41 8.96 10.57 21.22
CA ASN A 41 7.74 9.78 21.49
C ASN A 41 7.01 9.34 20.22
N HIS A 42 7.76 8.88 19.21
CA HIS A 42 7.25 8.38 17.93
C HIS A 42 6.53 9.44 17.07
N GLN A 43 6.86 10.73 17.24
CA GLN A 43 6.15 11.80 16.53
C GLN A 43 6.17 11.62 15.00
N ASN A 44 7.31 11.19 14.44
CA ASN A 44 7.43 10.95 13.01
C ASN A 44 6.58 9.77 12.54
N LEU A 45 6.35 8.78 13.39
CA LEU A 45 5.47 7.66 13.10
C LEU A 45 4.00 8.09 13.16
N LYS A 46 3.63 8.91 14.16
CA LYS A 46 2.28 9.49 14.28
C LYS A 46 1.87 10.29 13.04
N ASN A 47 2.81 11.04 12.47
CA ASN A 47 2.56 11.86 11.30
C ASN A 47 2.17 11.04 10.04
N ILE A 48 2.47 9.74 10.01
CA ILE A 48 2.05 8.85 8.93
C ILE A 48 0.52 8.64 8.95
N TRP A 49 -0.09 8.67 10.13
CA TRP A 49 -1.52 8.43 10.34
C TRP A 49 -2.28 9.73 10.65
N ASN A 50 -1.92 10.82 10.01
CA ASN A 50 -2.49 12.15 10.26
C ASN A 50 -3.99 12.28 9.96
N GLN A 51 -4.58 11.29 9.28
CA GLN A 51 -6.01 11.20 8.99
C GLN A 51 -6.78 10.32 10.00
N SER A 52 -6.07 9.67 10.94
CA SER A 52 -6.68 8.84 11.98
C SER A 52 -7.00 9.66 13.22
N THR A 53 -7.95 9.18 14.01
CA THR A 53 -8.27 9.75 15.34
C THR A 53 -7.12 9.54 16.33
N ALA A 54 -7.13 10.31 17.41
CA ALA A 54 -6.11 10.16 18.47
C ALA A 54 -6.12 8.77 19.09
N GLU A 55 -7.30 8.16 19.27
CA GLU A 55 -7.47 6.82 19.80
C GLU A 55 -6.88 5.77 18.85
N GLU A 56 -7.11 5.89 17.56
CA GLU A 56 -6.54 4.98 16.55
C GLU A 56 -5.03 5.10 16.51
N ILE A 57 -4.48 6.31 16.52
CA ILE A 57 -3.02 6.55 16.54
C ILE A 57 -2.41 5.92 17.80
N ASP A 58 -3.03 6.06 18.95
CA ASP A 58 -2.55 5.46 20.20
C ASP A 58 -2.59 3.92 20.13
N ALA A 59 -3.65 3.34 19.54
CA ALA A 59 -3.73 1.89 19.33
C ALA A 59 -2.60 1.38 18.42
N TYR A 60 -2.34 2.06 17.29
CA TYR A 60 -1.22 1.71 16.40
C TYR A 60 0.13 1.82 17.10
N LEU A 61 0.34 2.88 17.89
CA LEU A 61 1.58 3.07 18.63
C LEU A 61 1.83 2.00 19.69
N GLN A 62 0.79 1.43 20.32
CA GLN A 62 0.97 0.32 21.27
C GLN A 62 1.64 -0.88 20.60
N VAL A 63 1.28 -1.17 19.33
CA VAL A 63 1.93 -2.23 18.56
C VAL A 63 3.42 -1.90 18.33
N PHE A 64 3.72 -0.68 17.89
CA PHE A 64 5.09 -0.27 17.56
C PHE A 64 6.01 -0.06 18.76
N LYS A 65 5.46 0.17 19.95
CA LYS A 65 6.21 0.18 21.22
C LYS A 65 6.65 -1.23 21.65
N GLY A 66 6.05 -2.28 21.11
CA GLY A 66 6.45 -3.66 21.35
C GLY A 66 7.91 -3.89 20.93
N LYS A 67 8.64 -4.70 21.74
CA LYS A 67 10.05 -4.98 21.48
C LYS A 67 10.27 -5.56 20.07
N GLY A 68 10.98 -4.84 19.23
CA GLY A 68 11.34 -5.28 17.88
C GLY A 68 10.25 -5.06 16.81
N ALA A 69 9.05 -4.59 17.14
CA ALA A 69 7.96 -4.42 16.21
C ALA A 69 8.32 -3.46 15.06
N LEU A 70 8.84 -2.27 15.36
CA LEU A 70 9.29 -1.30 14.37
C LEU A 70 10.40 -1.87 13.47
N LYS A 71 11.38 -2.57 14.06
CA LYS A 71 12.44 -3.25 13.30
C LYS A 71 11.88 -4.32 12.38
N ALA A 72 10.92 -5.11 12.84
CA ALA A 72 10.27 -6.15 12.03
C ALA A 72 9.54 -5.55 10.83
N SER A 73 8.79 -4.47 11.03
CA SER A 73 8.10 -3.74 9.95
C SER A 73 9.06 -3.18 8.91
N LEU A 74 10.18 -2.58 9.34
CA LEU A 74 11.22 -2.07 8.42
C LEU A 74 11.96 -3.21 7.72
N ASN A 75 12.16 -4.35 8.38
CA ASN A 75 12.80 -5.53 7.78
C ASN A 75 11.96 -6.12 6.64
N TRP A 76 10.64 -5.94 6.66
CA TRP A 76 9.81 -6.31 5.51
C TRP A 76 10.29 -5.58 4.23
N TYR A 77 10.54 -4.28 4.31
CA TYR A 77 11.08 -3.49 3.19
C TYR A 77 12.49 -3.95 2.79
N ARG A 78 13.35 -4.23 3.78
CA ARG A 78 14.73 -4.71 3.55
C ARG A 78 14.76 -6.05 2.83
N ALA A 79 13.83 -6.94 3.16
CA ALA A 79 13.73 -8.27 2.58
C ALA A 79 13.09 -8.27 1.18
N ASN A 80 12.11 -7.41 0.94
CA ASN A 80 11.28 -7.47 -0.26
C ASN A 80 11.62 -6.41 -1.32
N ILE A 81 12.30 -5.32 -0.93
CA ILE A 81 12.63 -4.21 -1.83
C ILE A 81 14.14 -4.13 -1.98
N GLY A 82 14.70 -4.93 -2.84
CA GLY A 82 16.14 -4.99 -3.11
C GLY A 82 16.46 -5.51 -4.50
N SER A 83 17.75 -5.47 -4.85
CA SER A 83 18.24 -6.05 -6.09
C SER A 83 18.01 -7.57 -6.08
N GLY A 84 17.07 -8.04 -6.88
CA GLY A 84 16.77 -9.47 -7.05
C GLY A 84 15.39 -9.89 -6.53
N SER A 85 15.04 -9.59 -5.27
CA SER A 85 13.86 -10.16 -4.62
C SER A 85 12.51 -9.83 -5.27
N ILE A 86 12.28 -8.59 -5.68
CA ILE A 86 11.04 -8.24 -6.40
C ILE A 86 11.03 -8.90 -7.79
N ASN A 87 12.14 -8.88 -8.51
CA ASN A 87 12.18 -9.41 -9.88
C ASN A 87 12.01 -10.93 -9.94
N GLU A 88 12.57 -11.69 -9.00
CA GLU A 88 12.42 -13.14 -8.95
C GLU A 88 11.00 -13.55 -8.56
N ASN A 89 10.42 -12.89 -7.56
CA ASN A 89 9.04 -13.14 -7.14
C ASN A 89 8.00 -12.70 -8.18
N LEU A 90 8.28 -11.66 -8.98
CA LEU A 90 7.37 -11.21 -10.04
C LEU A 90 7.19 -12.27 -11.15
N ASN A 91 8.17 -13.13 -11.40
CA ASN A 91 8.05 -14.19 -12.40
C ASN A 91 7.05 -15.28 -12.01
N VAL A 92 6.80 -15.47 -10.73
CA VAL A 92 5.85 -16.47 -10.20
C VAL A 92 4.41 -15.93 -10.21
N LEU A 93 4.23 -14.60 -10.27
CA LEU A 93 2.90 -14.00 -10.26
C LEU A 93 2.25 -14.16 -11.64
N GLY A 94 1.14 -14.87 -11.67
CA GLY A 94 0.29 -15.06 -12.85
C GLY A 94 -0.74 -13.96 -13.04
N ASP A 95 -1.55 -14.15 -14.07
CA ASP A 95 -2.76 -13.36 -14.28
C ASP A 95 -3.82 -13.73 -13.24
N ILE A 96 -4.70 -12.78 -12.93
CA ILE A 96 -5.80 -12.94 -11.97
C ILE A 96 -7.07 -13.27 -12.73
N ASN A 97 -7.63 -14.46 -12.49
CA ASN A 97 -8.85 -14.95 -13.15
C ASN A 97 -10.11 -14.79 -12.29
N THR A 98 -9.97 -14.57 -10.99
CA THR A 98 -11.10 -14.34 -10.08
C THR A 98 -11.70 -12.95 -10.27
N PRO A 99 -13.02 -12.79 -10.08
CA PRO A 99 -13.63 -11.47 -10.00
C PRO A 99 -12.89 -10.60 -8.99
N SER A 100 -12.46 -9.44 -9.41
CA SER A 100 -11.59 -8.58 -8.62
C SER A 100 -11.94 -7.11 -8.76
N GLN A 101 -11.67 -6.36 -7.70
CA GLN A 101 -11.86 -4.92 -7.67
C GLN A 101 -10.63 -4.23 -7.09
N LEU A 102 -10.20 -3.16 -7.71
CA LEU A 102 -9.18 -2.26 -7.18
C LEU A 102 -9.81 -0.91 -6.86
N ILE A 103 -9.83 -0.56 -5.58
CA ILE A 103 -10.21 0.77 -5.12
C ILE A 103 -8.93 1.56 -4.86
N TRP A 104 -8.83 2.76 -5.40
CA TRP A 104 -7.65 3.61 -5.28
C TRP A 104 -8.04 5.06 -5.00
N GLY A 105 -7.35 5.67 -4.04
CA GLY A 105 -7.49 7.09 -3.74
C GLY A 105 -6.58 7.95 -4.63
N ASN A 106 -7.14 8.93 -5.32
CA ASN A 106 -6.39 9.76 -6.27
C ASN A 106 -5.42 10.75 -5.60
N LYS A 107 -5.50 10.90 -4.26
CA LYS A 107 -4.57 11.66 -3.43
C LYS A 107 -3.54 10.77 -2.70
N ASP A 108 -3.42 9.50 -3.10
CA ASP A 108 -2.50 8.54 -2.48
C ASP A 108 -1.04 9.03 -2.58
N MET A 109 -0.39 9.14 -1.42
CA MET A 109 0.99 9.61 -1.29
C MET A 109 2.04 8.54 -1.61
N ALA A 110 1.67 7.26 -1.67
CA ALA A 110 2.57 6.13 -1.86
C ALA A 110 2.38 5.41 -3.20
N LEU A 111 1.15 5.37 -3.71
CA LEU A 111 0.79 4.67 -4.94
C LEU A 111 0.29 5.67 -5.99
N GLY A 112 1.01 5.74 -7.10
CA GLY A 112 0.64 6.58 -8.24
C GLY A 112 -0.40 5.92 -9.14
N ARG A 113 -1.08 6.73 -9.96
CA ARG A 113 -2.10 6.30 -10.92
C ARG A 113 -1.56 5.23 -11.90
N ARG A 114 -0.33 5.38 -12.37
CA ARG A 114 0.22 4.51 -13.41
C ARG A 114 0.21 3.02 -13.01
N GLY A 115 0.57 2.70 -11.77
CA GLY A 115 0.54 1.32 -11.28
C GLY A 115 -0.87 0.74 -11.20
N THR A 116 -1.86 1.56 -10.86
CA THR A 116 -3.27 1.13 -10.80
C THR A 116 -3.83 0.87 -12.19
N GLU A 117 -3.58 1.74 -13.16
CA GLU A 117 -4.00 1.56 -14.55
C GLU A 117 -3.36 0.33 -15.21
N LEU A 118 -2.05 0.13 -14.99
CA LEU A 118 -1.34 -1.03 -15.52
C LEU A 118 -1.84 -2.37 -14.96
N THR A 119 -2.52 -2.34 -13.80
CA THR A 119 -3.07 -3.55 -13.16
C THR A 119 -4.04 -4.29 -14.08
N GLU A 120 -4.83 -3.59 -14.88
CA GLU A 120 -5.79 -4.17 -15.82
C GLU A 120 -5.15 -5.19 -16.77
N LYS A 121 -3.89 -5.00 -17.18
CA LYS A 121 -3.16 -5.93 -18.07
C LYS A 121 -3.12 -7.36 -17.53
N PHE A 122 -3.17 -7.51 -16.21
CA PHE A 122 -3.03 -8.78 -15.50
C PHE A 122 -4.37 -9.36 -15.03
N MET A 123 -5.48 -8.65 -15.29
CA MET A 123 -6.83 -9.08 -14.94
C MET A 123 -7.44 -9.81 -16.13
N LYS A 124 -7.71 -11.11 -15.99
CA LYS A 124 -8.35 -11.97 -17.02
C LYS A 124 -9.77 -12.36 -16.64
N GLY A 125 -10.10 -12.29 -15.36
CA GLY A 125 -11.48 -12.39 -14.87
C GLY A 125 -12.18 -11.03 -14.89
N PRO A 126 -13.45 -10.98 -14.44
CA PRO A 126 -14.18 -9.73 -14.25
C PRO A 126 -13.38 -8.77 -13.37
N TYR A 127 -13.18 -7.55 -13.85
CA TYR A 127 -12.37 -6.55 -13.15
C TYR A 127 -13.05 -5.19 -13.12
N ARG A 128 -13.00 -4.53 -11.98
CA ARG A 128 -13.50 -3.17 -11.79
C ARG A 128 -12.42 -2.30 -11.14
N PHE A 129 -12.13 -1.16 -11.73
CA PHE A 129 -11.30 -0.13 -11.15
C PHE A 129 -12.18 1.01 -10.63
N ILE A 130 -11.99 1.39 -9.37
CA ILE A 130 -12.73 2.47 -8.71
C ILE A 130 -11.71 3.48 -8.20
N GLU A 131 -11.83 4.70 -8.70
CA GLU A 131 -11.10 5.85 -8.21
C GLU A 131 -12.01 6.66 -7.28
N ILE A 132 -11.48 7.00 -6.11
CA ILE A 132 -12.16 7.85 -5.13
C ILE A 132 -11.28 9.03 -4.73
N GLU A 133 -11.90 10.10 -4.26
CA GLU A 133 -11.19 11.29 -3.80
C GLU A 133 -10.71 11.13 -2.36
N ALA A 134 -9.66 10.30 -2.17
CA ALA A 134 -9.08 9.96 -0.88
C ALA A 134 -7.58 9.73 -1.00
N GLY A 135 -6.88 9.70 0.13
CA GLY A 135 -5.46 9.40 0.23
C GLY A 135 -5.16 7.92 0.32
N HIS A 136 -4.08 7.60 1.02
CA HIS A 136 -3.57 6.23 1.16
C HIS A 136 -4.39 5.38 2.14
N TRP A 137 -4.95 6.00 3.17
CA TRP A 137 -5.67 5.34 4.24
C TRP A 137 -7.17 5.29 3.95
N LEU A 138 -7.55 4.60 2.86
CA LEU A 138 -8.90 4.59 2.30
C LEU A 138 -10.01 4.29 3.31
N ILE A 139 -9.77 3.35 4.25
CA ILE A 139 -10.77 2.96 5.24
C ILE A 139 -11.03 4.08 6.25
N GLN A 140 -10.01 4.88 6.58
CA GLN A 140 -10.14 6.02 7.49
C GLN A 140 -10.70 7.26 6.78
N GLU A 141 -10.40 7.42 5.49
CA GLU A 141 -10.72 8.62 4.73
C GLU A 141 -12.04 8.54 3.95
N ALA A 142 -12.45 7.32 3.53
CA ALA A 142 -13.60 7.08 2.66
C ALA A 142 -14.32 5.76 3.01
N TYR A 143 -14.62 5.56 4.29
CA TYR A 143 -15.19 4.32 4.82
C TYR A 143 -16.48 3.90 4.10
N GLU A 144 -17.41 4.83 3.90
CA GLU A 144 -18.72 4.55 3.31
C GLU A 144 -18.60 4.09 1.86
N GLU A 145 -17.80 4.79 1.04
CA GLU A 145 -17.58 4.46 -0.36
C GLU A 145 -16.86 3.12 -0.51
N VAL A 146 -15.86 2.87 0.32
CA VAL A 146 -15.11 1.60 0.31
C VAL A 146 -16.00 0.45 0.74
N SER A 147 -16.78 0.61 1.81
CA SER A 147 -17.67 -0.43 2.33
C SER A 147 -18.77 -0.77 1.33
N ALA A 148 -19.42 0.25 0.75
CA ALA A 148 -20.45 0.07 -0.26
C ALA A 148 -19.89 -0.70 -1.48
N SER A 149 -18.72 -0.32 -1.94
CA SER A 149 -18.05 -0.97 -3.08
C SER A 149 -17.70 -2.43 -2.82
N ILE A 150 -17.28 -2.77 -1.60
CA ILE A 150 -16.98 -4.16 -1.22
C ILE A 150 -18.27 -4.99 -1.18
N LEU A 151 -19.33 -4.45 -0.57
CA LEU A 151 -20.63 -5.13 -0.49
C LEU A 151 -21.19 -5.39 -1.89
N GLU A 152 -21.14 -4.39 -2.78
CA GLU A 152 -21.59 -4.54 -4.17
C GLU A 152 -20.82 -5.68 -4.90
N LEU A 153 -19.48 -5.76 -4.74
CA LEU A 153 -18.70 -6.84 -5.32
C LEU A 153 -19.12 -8.22 -4.80
N ILE A 154 -19.41 -8.32 -3.49
CA ILE A 154 -19.88 -9.57 -2.88
C ILE A 154 -21.25 -9.96 -3.47
N GLU A 155 -22.19 -9.05 -3.51
CA GLU A 155 -23.54 -9.29 -4.04
C GLU A 155 -23.52 -9.73 -5.50
N MET A 156 -22.72 -9.09 -6.34
CA MET A 156 -22.55 -9.43 -7.76
C MET A 156 -22.01 -10.86 -7.98
N ASN A 157 -21.30 -11.42 -7.01
CA ASN A 157 -20.68 -12.74 -7.14
C ASN A 157 -21.36 -13.84 -6.31
N THR A 158 -22.33 -13.50 -5.48
CA THR A 158 -23.10 -14.46 -4.65
C THR A 158 -24.49 -14.73 -5.19
N ASN A 159 -25.03 -13.88 -6.04
CA ASN A 159 -26.32 -14.07 -6.71
C ASN A 159 -26.05 -14.40 -8.20
N PRO A 160 -26.05 -15.70 -8.57
CA PRO A 160 -25.87 -16.13 -9.96
C PRO A 160 -27.07 -15.80 -10.86
#